data_634cd6f785e23dd99220b9b025a77e4d
#
_entry.id   634cd6f785e23dd99220b9b025a77e4d
#
_cell.length_a   1.000
_cell.length_b   1.000
_cell.length_c   1.000
_cell.angle_alpha   90.00
_cell.angle_beta   90.00
_cell.angle_gamma   90.00
#
_symmetry.space_group_name_H-M   'P 1'
#
loop_
_entity.id
_entity.type
_entity.pdbx_description
1 polymer ?
#
loop_
_entity_poly.entity_id
_entity_poly.type
_entity_poly.pdbx_seq_one_letter_code
_entity_poly.pdbx_strand_id
1 'polypeptide(L)'
;MIKKRKLGKTDLLVSEIGLGCYQLGGYSKINEISVGFGEMDEKIAVDIINAALEFGINTFDTADFYSLGKSEVRLGKALKDCRNEINFFTKAGSVASYTDSAFEIDLSYHHLMASIDRSLKRLETDYIDLFQIHKSPQSEEDFSSIEKAFTAIKSEGKARYCGASVANRYQIGIELMKRGLVDTLQLYFSLIDPAPLSELFSVAKHEGVGIIIAEPLAQGMLTGKYKPGHVFPDSDIRCHSYDNDLLQKKLEKSQEFQFLVNEDRTASQAALSYILSRDEVSICIPGAKSVKQLKSNVLASEIELSEEELEKIKNIQQAWN
;
A
#
# COMPACT_ATOMS: atom_id res chain seq x y z
N MET A 1 -8.17 10.57 -18.50
CA MET A 1 -6.93 9.80 -18.19
C MET A 1 -6.54 10.10 -16.76
N ILE A 2 -6.12 9.08 -16.00
CA ILE A 2 -5.67 9.26 -14.61
C ILE A 2 -4.52 10.26 -14.52
N LYS A 3 -4.56 11.16 -13.53
CA LYS A 3 -3.50 12.14 -13.30
C LYS A 3 -2.22 11.42 -12.84
N LYS A 4 -1.06 11.98 -13.19
CA LYS A 4 0.24 11.48 -12.74
C LYS A 4 0.92 12.51 -11.86
N ARG A 5 1.61 12.02 -10.81
CA ARG A 5 2.36 12.84 -9.86
C ARG A 5 3.80 12.37 -9.80
N LYS A 6 4.71 13.28 -9.48
CA LYS A 6 6.10 12.94 -9.22
C LYS A 6 6.22 12.27 -7.84
N LEU A 7 6.98 11.20 -7.74
CA LEU A 7 7.21 10.50 -6.48
C LEU A 7 8.39 11.13 -5.71
N GLY A 8 8.09 12.15 -4.91
CA GLY A 8 9.11 12.91 -4.19
C GLY A 8 10.18 13.50 -5.12
N LYS A 9 11.46 13.41 -4.72
CA LYS A 9 12.61 13.85 -5.52
C LYS A 9 13.05 12.85 -6.61
N THR A 10 12.43 11.66 -6.67
CA THR A 10 12.76 10.65 -7.70
C THR A 10 12.37 11.14 -9.09
N ASP A 11 12.83 10.46 -10.15
CA ASP A 11 12.37 10.69 -11.52
C ASP A 11 11.12 9.88 -11.89
N LEU A 12 10.57 9.09 -10.92
CA LEU A 12 9.37 8.29 -11.15
C LEU A 12 8.13 9.16 -11.26
N LEU A 13 7.44 9.02 -12.39
CA LEU A 13 6.13 9.59 -12.61
C LEU A 13 5.08 8.49 -12.39
N VAL A 14 4.32 8.58 -11.29
CA VAL A 14 3.34 7.58 -10.87
C VAL A 14 1.92 8.06 -11.13
N SER A 15 1.02 7.15 -11.53
CA SER A 15 -0.42 7.43 -11.50
C SER A 15 -0.85 7.69 -10.06
N GLU A 16 -1.63 8.73 -9.78
CA GLU A 16 -2.02 9.10 -8.42
C GLU A 16 -2.86 8.02 -7.69
N ILE A 17 -3.43 7.09 -8.46
CA ILE A 17 -3.95 5.81 -7.97
C ILE A 17 -3.12 4.69 -8.62
N GLY A 18 -2.46 3.90 -7.78
CA GLY A 18 -1.79 2.67 -8.17
C GLY A 18 -2.63 1.44 -7.85
N LEU A 19 -2.17 0.26 -8.22
CA LEU A 19 -2.79 -1.00 -7.84
C LEU A 19 -2.04 -1.64 -6.67
N GLY A 20 -2.70 -1.72 -5.49
CA GLY A 20 -2.24 -2.55 -4.39
C GLY A 20 -2.52 -4.02 -4.69
N CYS A 21 -1.48 -4.85 -4.74
CA CYS A 21 -1.54 -6.21 -5.28
C CYS A 21 -1.63 -7.31 -4.20
N TYR A 22 -1.93 -6.95 -2.93
CA TYR A 22 -2.10 -7.95 -1.86
C TYR A 22 -3.21 -8.97 -2.21
N GLN A 23 -4.34 -8.48 -2.73
CA GLN A 23 -5.47 -9.32 -3.13
C GLN A 23 -5.15 -10.24 -4.31
N LEU A 24 -4.24 -9.81 -5.20
CA LEU A 24 -3.85 -10.59 -6.38
C LEU A 24 -3.07 -11.86 -6.02
N GLY A 25 -2.45 -11.92 -4.85
CA GLY A 25 -1.83 -13.15 -4.34
C GLY A 25 -2.84 -14.25 -4.08
N GLY A 26 -4.05 -13.88 -3.62
CA GLY A 26 -5.07 -14.81 -3.18
C GLY A 26 -4.78 -15.37 -1.78
N TYR A 27 -5.47 -16.44 -1.44
CA TYR A 27 -5.30 -17.14 -0.17
C TYR A 27 -3.99 -17.92 -0.12
N SER A 28 -3.34 -17.86 1.03
CA SER A 28 -2.24 -18.75 1.44
C SER A 28 -2.34 -19.02 2.94
N LYS A 29 -1.63 -20.02 3.42
CA LYS A 29 -1.58 -20.38 4.83
C LYS A 29 -0.13 -20.46 5.29
N ILE A 30 0.18 -19.84 6.43
CA ILE A 30 1.46 -19.95 7.09
C ILE A 30 1.17 -20.51 8.48
N ASN A 31 1.69 -21.70 8.76
CA ASN A 31 1.22 -22.52 9.88
C ASN A 31 -0.32 -22.65 9.80
N GLU A 32 -1.04 -22.36 10.88
CA GLU A 32 -2.49 -22.38 10.91
C GLU A 32 -3.13 -21.01 10.62
N ILE A 33 -2.32 -19.98 10.33
CA ILE A 33 -2.80 -18.60 10.11
C ILE A 33 -3.03 -18.34 8.63
N SER A 34 -4.24 -17.91 8.30
CA SER A 34 -4.61 -17.48 6.96
C SER A 34 -3.94 -16.15 6.61
N VAL A 35 -3.38 -16.06 5.41
CA VAL A 35 -2.83 -14.83 4.85
C VAL A 35 -3.48 -14.55 3.49
N GLY A 36 -3.77 -13.28 3.23
CA GLY A 36 -4.54 -12.85 2.06
C GLY A 36 -5.97 -12.46 2.43
N PHE A 37 -6.71 -11.94 1.47
CA PHE A 37 -8.12 -11.55 1.62
C PHE A 37 -9.06 -12.57 0.93
N GLY A 38 -8.80 -13.87 1.11
CA GLY A 38 -9.52 -14.97 0.48
C GLY A 38 -9.00 -15.33 -0.90
N GLU A 39 -9.69 -16.23 -1.57
CA GLU A 39 -9.30 -16.76 -2.88
C GLU A 39 -9.26 -15.68 -3.97
N MET A 40 -8.35 -15.89 -4.92
CA MET A 40 -8.24 -15.09 -6.14
C MET A 40 -7.98 -16.02 -7.33
N ASP A 41 -8.95 -16.09 -8.21
CA ASP A 41 -8.83 -16.83 -9.47
C ASP A 41 -7.77 -16.22 -10.37
N GLU A 42 -7.01 -17.06 -11.10
CA GLU A 42 -5.89 -16.62 -11.95
C GLU A 42 -6.37 -15.69 -13.07
N LYS A 43 -7.47 -16.07 -13.73
CA LYS A 43 -8.03 -15.27 -14.82
C LYS A 43 -8.52 -13.91 -14.31
N ILE A 44 -9.19 -13.87 -13.15
CA ILE A 44 -9.65 -12.63 -12.55
C ILE A 44 -8.47 -11.73 -12.19
N ALA A 45 -7.38 -12.29 -11.65
CA ALA A 45 -6.17 -11.53 -11.33
C ALA A 45 -5.56 -10.90 -12.60
N VAL A 46 -5.44 -11.67 -13.68
CA VAL A 46 -4.93 -11.18 -14.98
C VAL A 46 -5.87 -10.11 -15.57
N ASP A 47 -7.18 -10.33 -15.52
CA ASP A 47 -8.17 -9.36 -16.01
C ASP A 47 -8.06 -8.00 -15.25
N ILE A 48 -7.82 -8.04 -13.92
CA ILE A 48 -7.60 -6.83 -13.11
C ILE A 48 -6.30 -6.13 -13.51
N ILE A 49 -5.20 -6.87 -13.71
CA ILE A 49 -3.89 -6.31 -14.10
C ILE A 49 -3.99 -5.63 -15.47
N ASN A 50 -4.60 -6.29 -16.45
CA ASN A 50 -4.78 -5.74 -17.80
C ASN A 50 -5.68 -4.50 -17.77
N ALA A 51 -6.79 -4.54 -17.04
CA ALA A 51 -7.67 -3.37 -16.89
C ALA A 51 -6.96 -2.20 -16.18
N ALA A 52 -6.00 -2.47 -15.28
CA ALA A 52 -5.21 -1.40 -14.66
C ALA A 52 -4.40 -0.63 -15.72
N LEU A 53 -3.75 -1.32 -16.66
CA LEU A 53 -3.06 -0.69 -17.77
C LEU A 53 -4.01 0.12 -18.66
N GLU A 54 -5.16 -0.45 -19.02
CA GLU A 54 -6.19 0.20 -19.83
C GLU A 54 -6.73 1.48 -19.19
N PHE A 55 -6.83 1.51 -17.85
CA PHE A 55 -7.26 2.69 -17.09
C PHE A 55 -6.12 3.70 -16.85
N GLY A 56 -4.91 3.41 -17.31
CA GLY A 56 -3.75 4.30 -17.22
C GLY A 56 -2.99 4.20 -15.90
N ILE A 57 -3.23 3.18 -15.08
CA ILE A 57 -2.40 2.86 -13.93
C ILE A 57 -1.04 2.37 -14.44
N ASN A 58 0.02 2.98 -13.94
CA ASN A 58 1.38 2.58 -14.26
C ASN A 58 2.19 2.10 -13.06
N THR A 59 1.58 1.97 -11.89
CA THR A 59 2.28 1.60 -10.65
C THR A 59 1.58 0.43 -9.96
N PHE A 60 2.35 -0.65 -9.74
CA PHE A 60 1.90 -1.91 -9.16
C PHE A 60 2.70 -2.16 -7.88
N ASP A 61 2.02 -2.07 -6.72
CA ASP A 61 2.64 -2.26 -5.41
C ASP A 61 2.37 -3.67 -4.89
N THR A 62 3.43 -4.45 -4.75
CA THR A 62 3.41 -5.83 -4.26
C THR A 62 4.37 -6.04 -3.08
N ALA A 63 4.63 -7.29 -2.71
CA ALA A 63 5.67 -7.71 -1.76
C ALA A 63 6.04 -9.18 -1.99
N ASP A 64 7.26 -9.55 -1.61
CA ASP A 64 7.74 -10.93 -1.63
C ASP A 64 6.89 -11.87 -0.76
N PHE A 65 6.27 -11.29 0.26
CA PHE A 65 5.44 -11.98 1.23
C PHE A 65 3.98 -12.19 0.77
N TYR A 66 3.47 -11.43 -0.22
CA TYR A 66 2.08 -11.52 -0.65
C TYR A 66 1.79 -12.89 -1.29
N SER A 67 1.10 -13.73 -0.50
CA SER A 67 0.87 -15.15 -0.81
C SER A 67 2.15 -15.88 -1.22
N LEU A 68 3.23 -15.67 -0.42
CA LEU A 68 4.55 -16.29 -0.58
C LEU A 68 5.16 -16.06 -1.98
N GLY A 69 5.00 -14.84 -2.50
CA GLY A 69 5.52 -14.41 -3.80
C GLY A 69 4.59 -14.66 -4.99
N LYS A 70 3.42 -15.25 -4.80
CA LYS A 70 2.47 -15.51 -5.89
C LYS A 70 1.99 -14.22 -6.55
N SER A 71 1.84 -13.12 -5.79
CA SER A 71 1.50 -11.81 -6.34
C SER A 71 2.56 -11.31 -7.31
N GLU A 72 3.85 -11.41 -6.97
CA GLU A 72 4.96 -11.03 -7.86
C GLU A 72 5.00 -11.89 -9.12
N VAL A 73 4.80 -13.21 -9.01
CA VAL A 73 4.77 -14.11 -10.17
C VAL A 73 3.65 -13.75 -11.16
N ARG A 74 2.46 -13.40 -10.65
CA ARG A 74 1.34 -12.98 -11.49
C ARG A 74 1.62 -11.66 -12.21
N LEU A 75 2.19 -10.69 -11.51
CA LEU A 75 2.58 -9.42 -12.10
C LEU A 75 3.67 -9.59 -13.16
N GLY A 76 4.73 -10.34 -12.87
CA GLY A 76 5.82 -10.59 -13.81
C GLY A 76 5.30 -11.17 -15.13
N LYS A 77 4.49 -12.24 -15.05
CA LYS A 77 3.88 -12.86 -16.25
C LYS A 77 2.97 -11.92 -17.04
N ALA A 78 2.14 -11.15 -16.35
CA ALA A 78 1.16 -10.30 -17.02
C ALA A 78 1.76 -9.02 -17.61
N LEU A 79 2.87 -8.52 -17.05
CA LEU A 79 3.40 -7.19 -17.37
C LEU A 79 4.78 -7.19 -18.06
N LYS A 80 5.34 -8.35 -18.37
CA LYS A 80 6.68 -8.47 -18.98
C LYS A 80 6.83 -7.67 -20.27
N ASP A 81 5.79 -7.63 -21.11
CA ASP A 81 5.84 -6.99 -22.42
C ASP A 81 5.69 -5.45 -22.36
N CYS A 82 5.33 -4.89 -21.19
CA CYS A 82 5.20 -3.45 -20.96
C CYS A 82 6.09 -2.92 -19.82
N ARG A 83 7.18 -3.66 -19.51
CA ARG A 83 8.08 -3.35 -18.37
C ARG A 83 8.54 -1.89 -18.31
N ASN A 84 8.83 -1.26 -19.44
CA ASN A 84 9.31 0.12 -19.52
C ASN A 84 8.22 1.18 -19.35
N GLU A 85 6.95 0.78 -19.34
CA GLU A 85 5.80 1.68 -19.22
C GLU A 85 5.24 1.73 -17.80
N ILE A 86 5.76 0.85 -16.92
CA ILE A 86 5.24 0.64 -15.58
C ILE A 86 6.31 0.79 -14.50
N ASN A 87 5.85 0.95 -13.26
CA ASN A 87 6.68 0.94 -12.06
C ASN A 87 6.33 -0.29 -11.21
N PHE A 88 7.31 -1.15 -10.94
CA PHE A 88 7.20 -2.20 -9.93
C PHE A 88 7.69 -1.69 -8.58
N PHE A 89 6.78 -1.68 -7.59
CA PHE A 89 7.09 -1.48 -6.20
C PHE A 89 6.95 -2.82 -5.49
N THR A 90 8.04 -3.31 -4.89
CA THR A 90 7.98 -4.52 -4.06
C THR A 90 8.66 -4.32 -2.72
N LYS A 91 8.47 -5.27 -1.80
CA LYS A 91 8.90 -5.13 -0.42
C LYS A 91 9.45 -6.46 0.09
N ALA A 92 10.36 -6.36 1.09
CA ALA A 92 10.89 -7.50 1.82
C ALA A 92 11.10 -7.18 3.31
N GLY A 93 11.43 -8.20 4.11
CA GLY A 93 11.67 -8.04 5.54
C GLY A 93 10.56 -8.62 6.42
N SER A 94 9.48 -9.16 5.82
CA SER A 94 8.53 -10.04 6.51
C SER A 94 8.83 -11.47 6.09
N VAL A 95 9.15 -12.34 7.03
CA VAL A 95 9.42 -13.75 6.79
C VAL A 95 8.33 -14.63 7.40
N ALA A 96 8.07 -15.78 6.77
CA ALA A 96 7.18 -16.78 7.36
C ALA A 96 7.84 -17.33 8.63
N SER A 97 7.12 -17.23 9.74
CA SER A 97 7.59 -17.78 11.02
C SER A 97 7.31 -19.27 11.11
N TYR A 98 8.18 -19.99 11.78
CA TYR A 98 7.97 -21.39 12.17
C TYR A 98 7.49 -21.51 13.63
N THR A 99 7.25 -20.37 14.29
CA THR A 99 6.72 -20.28 15.66
C THR A 99 5.22 -19.97 15.65
N ASP A 100 4.64 -19.57 16.78
CA ASP A 100 3.20 -19.31 16.94
C ASP A 100 2.70 -18.07 16.16
N SER A 101 3.61 -17.17 15.78
CA SER A 101 3.27 -16.02 14.92
C SER A 101 3.39 -16.38 13.44
N ALA A 102 2.50 -15.85 12.58
CA ALA A 102 2.63 -16.08 11.13
C ALA A 102 3.87 -15.40 10.52
N PHE A 103 4.39 -14.37 11.20
CA PHE A 103 5.41 -13.48 10.63
C PHE A 103 6.50 -13.17 11.64
N GLU A 104 7.72 -13.19 11.16
CA GLU A 104 8.91 -12.64 11.81
C GLU A 104 9.47 -11.49 10.99
N ILE A 105 10.34 -10.70 11.61
CA ILE A 105 11.02 -9.58 10.95
C ILE A 105 12.48 -9.97 10.74
N ASP A 106 12.95 -9.88 9.49
CA ASP A 106 14.36 -10.00 9.16
C ASP A 106 14.77 -8.86 8.22
N LEU A 107 15.42 -7.84 8.78
CA LEU A 107 15.96 -6.69 8.06
C LEU A 107 17.49 -6.80 7.88
N SER A 108 18.06 -7.99 8.09
CA SER A 108 19.49 -8.21 7.89
C SER A 108 19.90 -7.95 6.44
N TYR A 109 21.14 -7.49 6.27
CA TYR A 109 21.73 -7.29 4.94
C TYR A 109 21.56 -8.50 4.04
N HIS A 110 21.89 -9.69 4.55
CA HIS A 110 21.82 -10.93 3.77
C HIS A 110 20.40 -11.29 3.34
N HIS A 111 19.42 -11.10 4.24
CA HIS A 111 18.03 -11.36 3.90
C HIS A 111 17.51 -10.40 2.83
N LEU A 112 17.77 -9.09 2.97
CA LEU A 112 17.30 -8.08 2.01
C LEU A 112 17.93 -8.30 0.62
N MET A 113 19.23 -8.61 0.54
CA MET A 113 19.90 -8.93 -0.73
C MET A 113 19.33 -10.20 -1.39
N ALA A 114 19.14 -11.26 -0.61
CA ALA A 114 18.53 -12.48 -1.13
C ALA A 114 17.07 -12.29 -1.55
N SER A 115 16.33 -11.41 -0.86
CA SER A 115 14.92 -11.15 -1.16
C SER A 115 14.76 -10.40 -2.47
N ILE A 116 15.55 -9.35 -2.72
CA ILE A 116 15.48 -8.65 -4.01
C ILE A 116 15.81 -9.56 -5.18
N ASP A 117 16.80 -10.45 -5.05
CA ASP A 117 17.15 -11.42 -6.11
C ASP A 117 15.98 -12.37 -6.39
N ARG A 118 15.26 -12.82 -5.36
CA ARG A 118 14.05 -13.62 -5.52
C ARG A 118 12.90 -12.82 -6.17
N SER A 119 12.74 -11.55 -5.81
CA SER A 119 11.71 -10.68 -6.38
C SER A 119 11.94 -10.39 -7.85
N LEU A 120 13.18 -10.08 -8.26
CA LEU A 120 13.58 -9.92 -9.66
C LEU A 120 13.21 -11.15 -10.49
N LYS A 121 13.49 -12.35 -9.95
CA LYS A 121 13.18 -13.62 -10.61
C LYS A 121 11.68 -13.86 -10.78
N ARG A 122 10.87 -13.55 -9.73
CA ARG A 122 9.41 -13.72 -9.79
C ARG A 122 8.73 -12.69 -10.66
N LEU A 123 9.25 -11.46 -10.70
CA LEU A 123 8.75 -10.37 -11.54
C LEU A 123 9.26 -10.44 -12.99
N GLU A 124 10.14 -11.41 -13.31
CA GLU A 124 10.72 -11.58 -14.65
C GLU A 124 11.35 -10.28 -15.19
N THR A 125 12.15 -9.60 -14.36
CA THR A 125 12.75 -8.28 -14.67
C THR A 125 14.18 -8.18 -14.12
N ASP A 126 15.01 -7.35 -14.73
CA ASP A 126 16.37 -7.11 -14.29
C ASP A 126 16.50 -6.01 -13.23
N TYR A 127 15.45 -5.20 -13.04
CA TYR A 127 15.43 -4.12 -12.05
C TYR A 127 14.04 -3.90 -11.45
N ILE A 128 14.01 -3.36 -10.22
CA ILE A 128 12.83 -2.89 -9.51
C ILE A 128 12.85 -1.35 -9.52
N ASP A 129 11.71 -0.70 -9.73
CA ASP A 129 11.63 0.77 -9.65
C ASP A 129 11.73 1.25 -8.21
N LEU A 130 11.07 0.58 -7.27
CA LEU A 130 11.13 0.86 -5.84
C LEU A 130 11.15 -0.42 -5.01
N PHE A 131 12.25 -0.64 -4.29
CA PHE A 131 12.37 -1.71 -3.31
C PHE A 131 12.21 -1.15 -1.90
N GLN A 132 11.34 -1.74 -1.08
CA GLN A 132 11.00 -1.22 0.25
C GLN A 132 11.26 -2.26 1.34
N ILE A 133 11.68 -1.81 2.53
CA ILE A 133 11.51 -2.66 3.72
C ILE A 133 10.01 -2.72 4.07
N HIS A 134 9.53 -3.93 4.41
CA HIS A 134 8.09 -4.19 4.70
C HIS A 134 7.75 -4.07 6.19
N LYS A 135 8.74 -3.84 7.02
CA LYS A 135 8.64 -3.67 8.47
C LYS A 135 9.54 -2.54 8.93
N SER A 136 9.13 -1.91 10.02
CA SER A 136 9.93 -0.85 10.63
C SER A 136 11.14 -1.43 11.35
N PRO A 137 12.34 -0.80 11.25
CA PRO A 137 13.49 -1.15 12.05
C PRO A 137 13.19 -1.04 13.56
N GLN A 138 13.81 -1.88 14.35
CA GLN A 138 13.60 -1.99 15.79
C GLN A 138 14.88 -1.69 16.60
N SER A 139 16.05 -1.65 15.93
CA SER A 139 17.35 -1.45 16.53
C SER A 139 18.28 -0.64 15.62
N GLU A 140 19.36 -0.11 16.18
CA GLU A 140 20.43 0.53 15.40
C GLU A 140 21.11 -0.44 14.43
N GLU A 141 21.14 -1.72 14.75
CA GLU A 141 21.64 -2.77 13.85
C GLU A 141 20.77 -2.91 12.61
N ASP A 142 19.43 -2.81 12.77
CA ASP A 142 18.52 -2.79 11.64
C ASP A 142 18.76 -1.59 10.72
N PHE A 143 18.91 -0.37 11.28
CA PHE A 143 19.22 0.83 10.49
C PHE A 143 20.51 0.66 9.70
N SER A 144 21.57 0.17 10.33
CA SER A 144 22.88 -0.08 9.68
C SER A 144 22.77 -1.15 8.57
N SER A 145 22.01 -2.22 8.82
CA SER A 145 21.79 -3.28 7.85
C SER A 145 21.01 -2.80 6.63
N ILE A 146 19.95 -1.98 6.85
CA ILE A 146 19.15 -1.35 5.80
C ILE A 146 20.01 -0.43 4.94
N GLU A 147 20.80 0.46 5.57
CA GLU A 147 21.70 1.38 4.86
C GLU A 147 22.66 0.63 3.93
N LYS A 148 23.33 -0.39 4.48
CA LYS A 148 24.25 -1.23 3.72
C LYS A 148 23.54 -1.95 2.57
N ALA A 149 22.36 -2.54 2.82
CA ALA A 149 21.60 -3.26 1.81
C ALA A 149 21.12 -2.31 0.70
N PHE A 150 20.53 -1.17 1.03
CA PHE A 150 20.03 -0.21 0.05
C PHE A 150 21.16 0.39 -0.81
N THR A 151 22.32 0.64 -0.21
CA THR A 151 23.51 1.07 -0.95
C THR A 151 23.95 0.02 -1.95
N ALA A 152 24.05 -1.25 -1.55
CA ALA A 152 24.42 -2.34 -2.44
C ALA A 152 23.38 -2.55 -3.54
N ILE A 153 22.11 -2.61 -3.20
CA ILE A 153 20.98 -2.80 -4.12
C ILE A 153 20.98 -1.75 -5.23
N LYS A 154 21.15 -0.47 -4.86
CA LYS A 154 21.21 0.63 -5.83
C LYS A 154 22.49 0.57 -6.67
N SER A 155 23.65 0.29 -6.07
CA SER A 155 24.93 0.21 -6.80
C SER A 155 25.00 -0.96 -7.78
N GLU A 156 24.35 -2.07 -7.46
CA GLU A 156 24.22 -3.23 -8.35
C GLU A 156 23.14 -3.07 -9.42
N GLY A 157 22.41 -1.94 -9.42
CA GLY A 157 21.33 -1.65 -10.38
C GLY A 157 20.07 -2.50 -10.19
N LYS A 158 19.94 -3.23 -9.08
CA LYS A 158 18.80 -4.10 -8.78
C LYS A 158 17.52 -3.32 -8.46
N ALA A 159 17.67 -2.15 -7.84
CA ALA A 159 16.56 -1.21 -7.69
C ALA A 159 17.01 0.22 -8.01
N ARG A 160 16.10 1.01 -8.60
CA ARG A 160 16.33 2.42 -8.89
C ARG A 160 16.26 3.26 -7.61
N TYR A 161 15.27 2.97 -6.78
CA TYR A 161 14.99 3.66 -5.52
C TYR A 161 14.73 2.69 -4.40
N CYS A 162 14.95 3.15 -3.16
CA CYS A 162 14.69 2.39 -1.96
C CYS A 162 13.77 3.15 -1.00
N GLY A 163 12.90 2.45 -0.29
CA GLY A 163 11.92 3.04 0.60
C GLY A 163 11.57 2.16 1.80
N ALA A 164 10.60 2.62 2.56
CA ALA A 164 10.11 1.88 3.72
C ALA A 164 8.58 1.91 3.81
N SER A 165 7.99 0.77 4.16
CA SER A 165 6.59 0.66 4.56
C SER A 165 6.52 0.57 6.09
N VAL A 166 6.08 1.66 6.72
CA VAL A 166 6.10 1.80 8.18
C VAL A 166 4.71 1.64 8.83
N ALA A 167 3.69 1.39 8.02
CA ALA A 167 2.30 1.28 8.50
C ALA A 167 1.89 2.53 9.32
N ASN A 168 1.64 2.37 10.62
CA ASN A 168 1.30 3.46 11.56
C ASN A 168 2.48 3.89 12.44
N ARG A 169 3.71 3.42 12.17
CA ARG A 169 4.90 3.80 12.95
C ARG A 169 5.52 5.09 12.40
N TYR A 170 4.78 6.19 12.49
CA TYR A 170 5.12 7.47 11.86
C TYR A 170 6.45 8.06 12.34
N GLN A 171 6.78 7.91 13.64
CA GLN A 171 8.06 8.41 14.20
C GLN A 171 9.27 7.69 13.61
N ILE A 172 9.17 6.37 13.39
CA ILE A 172 10.22 5.63 12.69
C ILE A 172 10.34 6.09 11.22
N GLY A 173 9.21 6.40 10.59
CA GLY A 173 9.21 6.98 9.24
C GLY A 173 9.95 8.32 9.18
N ILE A 174 9.70 9.20 10.15
CA ILE A 174 10.38 10.48 10.29
C ILE A 174 11.90 10.26 10.50
N GLU A 175 12.28 9.31 11.33
CA GLU A 175 13.67 8.97 11.58
C GLU A 175 14.39 8.46 10.32
N LEU A 176 13.77 7.54 9.59
CA LEU A 176 14.30 7.02 8.31
C LEU A 176 14.54 8.15 7.30
N MET A 177 13.61 9.09 7.20
CA MET A 177 13.74 10.27 6.34
C MET A 177 14.87 11.19 6.77
N LYS A 178 14.94 11.54 8.06
CA LYS A 178 16.00 12.42 8.62
C LYS A 178 17.41 11.81 8.51
N ARG A 179 17.52 10.47 8.54
CA ARG A 179 18.79 9.75 8.28
C ARG A 179 19.15 9.67 6.79
N GLY A 180 18.26 10.11 5.88
CA GLY A 180 18.47 10.02 4.43
C GLY A 180 18.49 8.61 3.87
N LEU A 181 17.89 7.64 4.58
CA LEU A 181 17.92 6.22 4.22
C LEU A 181 16.88 5.85 3.16
N VAL A 182 15.85 6.67 2.95
CA VAL A 182 14.72 6.34 2.09
C VAL A 182 14.44 7.42 1.06
N ASP A 183 14.12 7.00 -0.16
CA ASP A 183 13.63 7.86 -1.25
C ASP A 183 12.11 8.04 -1.17
N THR A 184 11.41 7.06 -0.56
CA THR A 184 9.94 7.05 -0.39
C THR A 184 9.54 6.49 0.96
N LEU A 185 8.36 6.90 1.45
CA LEU A 185 7.75 6.35 2.65
C LEU A 185 6.32 5.91 2.36
N GLN A 186 6.01 4.64 2.63
CA GLN A 186 4.67 4.07 2.55
C GLN A 186 4.08 3.99 3.96
N LEU A 187 2.85 4.49 4.12
CA LEU A 187 2.18 4.55 5.42
C LEU A 187 0.67 4.31 5.30
N TYR A 188 0.03 3.96 6.42
CA TYR A 188 -1.42 3.84 6.50
C TYR A 188 -2.04 5.21 6.77
N PHE A 189 -3.00 5.56 5.95
CA PHE A 189 -3.78 6.78 6.11
C PHE A 189 -5.15 6.61 5.43
N SER A 190 -6.20 6.99 6.13
CA SER A 190 -7.56 6.92 5.62
C SER A 190 -8.49 7.93 6.34
N LEU A 191 -9.72 8.06 5.88
CA LEU A 191 -10.74 8.90 6.54
C LEU A 191 -10.97 8.53 8.01
N ILE A 192 -10.90 7.24 8.35
CA ILE A 192 -11.20 6.74 9.72
C ILE A 192 -9.95 6.48 10.56
N ASP A 193 -8.77 6.53 9.96
CA ASP A 193 -7.48 6.44 10.63
C ASP A 193 -6.63 7.67 10.23
N PRO A 194 -7.03 8.89 10.67
CA PRO A 194 -6.25 10.10 10.42
C PRO A 194 -4.99 10.04 11.27
N ALA A 195 -3.85 10.05 10.62
CA ALA A 195 -2.58 10.07 11.33
C ALA A 195 -2.22 11.51 11.70
N PRO A 196 -1.38 11.73 12.71
CA PRO A 196 -0.77 13.02 13.00
C PRO A 196 0.29 13.35 11.93
N LEU A 197 -0.18 13.66 10.72
CA LEU A 197 0.68 13.74 9.53
C LEU A 197 1.40 15.08 9.37
N SER A 198 1.06 16.12 10.13
CA SER A 198 1.62 17.46 9.94
C SER A 198 3.15 17.46 10.04
N GLU A 199 3.73 16.83 11.06
CA GLU A 199 5.18 16.71 11.21
C GLU A 199 5.78 15.81 10.12
N LEU A 200 5.17 14.63 9.87
CA LEU A 200 5.66 13.69 8.89
C LEU A 200 5.69 14.30 7.48
N PHE A 201 4.61 14.95 7.06
CA PHE A 201 4.53 15.59 5.74
C PHE A 201 5.49 16.77 5.62
N SER A 202 5.69 17.55 6.69
CA SER A 202 6.67 18.61 6.71
C SER A 202 8.10 18.07 6.49
N VAL A 203 8.47 16.99 7.18
CA VAL A 203 9.77 16.32 7.01
C VAL A 203 9.86 15.72 5.60
N ALA A 204 8.85 15.02 5.12
CA ALA A 204 8.86 14.42 3.79
C ALA A 204 9.08 15.47 2.69
N LYS A 205 8.41 16.62 2.80
CA LYS A 205 8.57 17.75 1.89
C LYS A 205 9.97 18.33 1.95
N HIS A 206 10.53 18.52 3.15
CA HIS A 206 11.88 19.05 3.35
C HIS A 206 12.94 18.12 2.76
N GLU A 207 12.83 16.81 3.01
CA GLU A 207 13.77 15.80 2.54
C GLU A 207 13.52 15.37 1.08
N GLY A 208 12.40 15.80 0.49
CA GLY A 208 11.99 15.42 -0.86
C GLY A 208 11.58 13.95 -0.98
N VAL A 209 11.09 13.34 0.11
CA VAL A 209 10.67 11.93 0.16
C VAL A 209 9.25 11.78 -0.38
N GLY A 210 9.05 10.83 -1.31
CA GLY A 210 7.74 10.54 -1.90
C GLY A 210 6.83 9.79 -0.93
N ILE A 211 5.58 10.24 -0.78
CA ILE A 211 4.60 9.62 0.12
C ILE A 211 3.66 8.70 -0.64
N ILE A 212 3.57 7.45 -0.18
CA ILE A 212 2.71 6.40 -0.72
C ILE A 212 1.68 6.04 0.36
N ILE A 213 0.39 6.11 0.04
CA ILE A 213 -0.66 5.76 0.99
C ILE A 213 -1.16 4.34 0.73
N ALA A 214 -0.92 3.47 1.71
CA ALA A 214 -1.46 2.12 1.79
C ALA A 214 -2.72 2.09 2.66
N GLU A 215 -3.55 1.06 2.50
CA GLU A 215 -4.83 0.87 3.18
C GLU A 215 -5.79 2.08 3.10
N PRO A 216 -5.89 2.77 1.96
CA PRO A 216 -6.68 4.00 1.84
C PRO A 216 -8.17 3.78 2.11
N LEU A 217 -8.65 2.55 1.98
CA LEU A 217 -10.04 2.13 2.25
C LEU A 217 -10.19 1.43 3.62
N ALA A 218 -9.19 1.52 4.51
CA ALA A 218 -9.18 0.89 5.83
C ALA A 218 -9.62 -0.59 5.77
N GLN A 219 -8.96 -1.39 4.94
CA GLN A 219 -9.24 -2.81 4.69
C GLN A 219 -10.69 -3.08 4.26
N GLY A 220 -11.33 -2.10 3.64
CA GLY A 220 -12.68 -2.17 3.10
C GLY A 220 -13.77 -1.58 4.00
N MET A 221 -13.45 -1.07 5.18
CA MET A 221 -14.42 -0.44 6.08
C MET A 221 -15.06 0.80 5.46
N LEU A 222 -14.33 1.52 4.61
CA LEU A 222 -14.78 2.71 3.89
C LEU A 222 -15.49 2.41 2.55
N THR A 223 -15.85 1.15 2.29
CA THR A 223 -16.52 0.77 1.03
C THR A 223 -18.05 0.77 1.12
N GLY A 224 -18.62 0.90 2.32
CA GLY A 224 -20.05 0.72 2.57
C GLY A 224 -20.55 -0.74 2.46
N LYS A 225 -19.64 -1.70 2.21
CA LYS A 225 -19.99 -3.12 2.03
C LYS A 225 -20.30 -3.83 3.34
N TYR A 226 -19.55 -3.51 4.40
CA TYR A 226 -19.65 -4.21 5.66
C TYR A 226 -20.63 -3.52 6.60
N LYS A 227 -21.30 -4.33 7.42
CA LYS A 227 -22.28 -3.87 8.43
C LYS A 227 -21.89 -4.43 9.80
N PRO A 228 -22.38 -3.84 10.89
CA PRO A 228 -22.23 -4.40 12.22
C PRO A 228 -22.60 -5.88 12.27
N GLY A 229 -21.78 -6.68 12.97
CA GLY A 229 -21.96 -8.13 13.05
C GLY A 229 -21.46 -8.92 11.84
N HIS A 230 -20.76 -8.30 10.88
CA HIS A 230 -20.13 -9.02 9.78
C HIS A 230 -19.02 -9.95 10.30
N VAL A 231 -19.00 -11.19 9.83
CA VAL A 231 -17.97 -12.19 10.15
C VAL A 231 -17.16 -12.46 8.88
N PHE A 232 -15.85 -12.33 8.99
CA PHE A 232 -14.94 -12.68 7.92
C PHE A 232 -14.73 -14.20 7.88
N PRO A 233 -14.67 -14.83 6.68
CA PRO A 233 -14.37 -16.24 6.58
C PRO A 233 -12.93 -16.56 6.99
N ASP A 234 -12.66 -17.78 7.40
CA ASP A 234 -11.32 -18.24 7.84
C ASP A 234 -10.23 -18.09 6.78
N SER A 235 -10.59 -18.02 5.50
CA SER A 235 -9.67 -17.75 4.40
C SER A 235 -9.27 -16.28 4.25
N ASP A 236 -9.79 -15.39 5.09
CA ASP A 236 -9.54 -13.96 5.05
C ASP A 236 -8.79 -13.54 6.33
N ILE A 237 -7.59 -12.94 6.19
CA ILE A 237 -6.75 -12.55 7.33
C ILE A 237 -7.49 -11.67 8.35
N ARG A 238 -8.53 -10.95 7.91
CA ARG A 238 -9.32 -10.08 8.77
C ARG A 238 -10.09 -10.83 9.86
N CYS A 239 -10.33 -12.13 9.71
CA CYS A 239 -10.91 -12.95 10.78
C CYS A 239 -10.02 -12.98 12.05
N HIS A 240 -8.71 -12.80 11.88
CA HIS A 240 -7.73 -12.72 12.98
C HIS A 240 -7.41 -11.29 13.41
N SER A 241 -7.73 -10.29 12.56
CA SER A 241 -7.38 -8.88 12.78
C SER A 241 -8.49 -8.06 13.40
N TYR A 242 -9.74 -8.49 13.26
CA TYR A 242 -10.93 -7.79 13.74
C TYR A 242 -11.72 -8.66 14.68
N ASP A 243 -11.74 -8.29 15.97
CA ASP A 243 -12.84 -8.67 16.85
C ASP A 243 -14.09 -7.84 16.55
N ASN A 244 -15.22 -8.24 17.15
CA ASN A 244 -16.49 -7.56 16.92
C ASN A 244 -16.46 -6.08 17.33
N ASP A 245 -15.75 -5.74 18.42
CA ASP A 245 -15.71 -4.39 18.98
C ASP A 245 -14.88 -3.45 18.07
N LEU A 246 -13.72 -3.90 17.59
CA LEU A 246 -12.88 -3.12 16.69
C LEU A 246 -13.56 -2.91 15.34
N LEU A 247 -14.18 -3.96 14.79
CA LEU A 247 -14.96 -3.87 13.57
C LEU A 247 -16.10 -2.87 13.72
N GLN A 248 -16.86 -2.96 14.80
CA GLN A 248 -17.97 -2.05 15.10
C GLN A 248 -17.51 -0.59 15.17
N LYS A 249 -16.46 -0.30 15.93
CA LYS A 249 -15.87 1.05 16.05
C LYS A 249 -15.44 1.62 14.70
N LYS A 250 -14.79 0.82 13.84
CA LYS A 250 -14.38 1.29 12.51
C LYS A 250 -15.57 1.55 11.59
N LEU A 251 -16.63 0.74 11.69
CA LEU A 251 -17.85 0.95 10.91
C LEU A 251 -18.62 2.18 11.39
N GLU A 252 -18.69 2.43 12.70
CA GLU A 252 -19.31 3.65 13.27
C GLU A 252 -18.59 4.90 12.76
N LYS A 253 -17.25 4.94 12.85
CA LYS A 253 -16.45 6.03 12.27
C LYS A 253 -16.71 6.22 10.77
N SER A 254 -16.83 5.13 10.02
CA SER A 254 -17.13 5.19 8.58
C SER A 254 -18.51 5.81 8.30
N GLN A 255 -19.50 5.59 9.17
CA GLN A 255 -20.84 6.15 9.02
C GLN A 255 -20.87 7.67 9.17
N GLU A 256 -19.96 8.26 9.96
CA GLU A 256 -19.87 9.71 10.12
C GLU A 256 -19.55 10.43 8.80
N PHE A 257 -19.01 9.72 7.80
CA PHE A 257 -18.68 10.25 6.47
C PHE A 257 -19.74 9.96 5.40
N GLN A 258 -20.94 9.47 5.77
CA GLN A 258 -22.03 9.21 4.82
C GLN A 258 -22.49 10.47 4.05
N PHE A 259 -22.28 11.67 4.59
CA PHE A 259 -22.56 12.93 3.90
C PHE A 259 -21.73 13.13 2.63
N LEU A 260 -20.61 12.39 2.48
CA LEU A 260 -19.78 12.40 1.27
C LEU A 260 -20.35 11.51 0.15
N VAL A 261 -21.34 10.68 0.43
CA VAL A 261 -21.90 9.72 -0.54
C VAL A 261 -23.16 10.32 -1.18
N ASN A 262 -23.23 10.26 -2.52
CA ASN A 262 -24.38 10.71 -3.29
C ASN A 262 -24.56 9.85 -4.55
N GLU A 263 -25.44 10.22 -5.47
CA GLU A 263 -25.71 9.47 -6.70
C GLU A 263 -24.48 9.34 -7.61
N ASP A 264 -23.58 10.33 -7.59
CA ASP A 264 -22.39 10.40 -8.45
C ASP A 264 -21.10 9.93 -7.74
N ARG A 265 -21.13 9.73 -6.41
CA ARG A 265 -19.95 9.46 -5.61
C ARG A 265 -20.18 8.36 -4.57
N THR A 266 -19.49 7.24 -4.73
CA THR A 266 -19.50 6.14 -3.76
C THR A 266 -18.65 6.45 -2.53
N ALA A 267 -18.85 5.70 -1.43
CA ALA A 267 -18.03 5.81 -0.22
C ALA A 267 -16.52 5.58 -0.49
N SER A 268 -16.20 4.58 -1.32
CA SER A 268 -14.81 4.31 -1.72
C SER A 268 -14.20 5.49 -2.48
N GLN A 269 -14.93 6.08 -3.40
CA GLN A 269 -14.47 7.23 -4.16
C GLN A 269 -14.25 8.44 -3.27
N ALA A 270 -15.19 8.73 -2.36
CA ALA A 270 -15.03 9.81 -1.39
C ALA A 270 -13.77 9.65 -0.53
N ALA A 271 -13.53 8.43 -0.03
CA ALA A 271 -12.35 8.13 0.77
C ALA A 271 -11.04 8.30 -0.01
N LEU A 272 -10.98 7.86 -1.26
CA LEU A 272 -9.81 8.02 -2.11
C LEU A 272 -9.59 9.48 -2.49
N SER A 273 -10.65 10.22 -2.85
CA SER A 273 -10.58 11.65 -3.19
C SER A 273 -10.08 12.49 -2.01
N TYR A 274 -10.47 12.16 -0.77
CA TYR A 274 -9.92 12.78 0.44
C TYR A 274 -8.40 12.62 0.54
N ILE A 275 -7.87 11.44 0.23
CA ILE A 275 -6.43 11.19 0.25
C ILE A 275 -5.74 11.98 -0.86
N LEU A 276 -6.32 11.98 -2.05
CA LEU A 276 -5.77 12.66 -3.24
C LEU A 276 -5.85 14.19 -3.13
N SER A 277 -6.70 14.75 -2.25
CA SER A 277 -6.74 16.19 -1.96
C SER A 277 -5.51 16.68 -1.19
N ARG A 278 -4.62 15.78 -0.75
CA ARG A 278 -3.37 16.13 -0.07
C ARG A 278 -2.23 16.25 -1.09
N ASP A 279 -1.66 17.45 -1.21
CA ASP A 279 -0.55 17.71 -2.14
C ASP A 279 0.73 16.91 -1.79
N GLU A 280 0.88 16.55 -0.50
CA GLU A 280 2.01 15.77 -0.03
C GLU A 280 1.96 14.30 -0.46
N VAL A 281 0.77 13.80 -0.81
CA VAL A 281 0.59 12.42 -1.24
C VAL A 281 0.93 12.29 -2.72
N SER A 282 1.93 11.47 -3.05
CA SER A 282 2.30 11.19 -4.44
C SER A 282 1.36 10.16 -5.07
N ILE A 283 0.96 9.14 -4.33
CA ILE A 283 0.15 8.03 -4.83
C ILE A 283 -0.61 7.36 -3.67
N CYS A 284 -1.82 6.91 -3.92
CA CYS A 284 -2.47 5.91 -3.07
C CYS A 284 -2.66 4.59 -3.82
N ILE A 285 -2.58 3.46 -3.08
CA ILE A 285 -2.54 2.12 -3.64
C ILE A 285 -3.69 1.24 -3.13
N PRO A 286 -4.95 1.56 -3.48
CA PRO A 286 -6.08 0.70 -3.16
C PRO A 286 -5.96 -0.63 -3.86
N GLY A 287 -6.35 -1.72 -3.17
CA GLY A 287 -6.53 -3.02 -3.80
C GLY A 287 -7.89 -3.15 -4.49
N ALA A 288 -8.01 -4.13 -5.39
CA ALA A 288 -9.25 -4.50 -6.04
C ALA A 288 -9.38 -6.03 -6.19
N LYS A 289 -10.60 -6.55 -6.08
CA LYS A 289 -10.95 -7.96 -6.33
C LYS A 289 -11.76 -8.15 -7.62
N SER A 290 -12.00 -7.09 -8.38
CA SER A 290 -12.69 -7.12 -9.67
C SER A 290 -12.36 -5.87 -10.49
N VAL A 291 -12.49 -5.96 -11.80
CA VAL A 291 -12.34 -4.82 -12.73
C VAL A 291 -13.32 -3.70 -12.37
N LYS A 292 -14.55 -4.03 -11.92
CA LYS A 292 -15.53 -3.03 -11.46
C LYS A 292 -15.01 -2.21 -10.26
N GLN A 293 -14.40 -2.86 -9.27
CA GLN A 293 -13.82 -2.16 -8.12
C GLN A 293 -12.63 -1.29 -8.55
N LEU A 294 -11.76 -1.82 -9.41
CA LEU A 294 -10.63 -1.07 -9.94
C LEU A 294 -11.10 0.18 -10.69
N LYS A 295 -12.08 0.06 -11.57
CA LYS A 295 -12.67 1.20 -12.28
C LYS A 295 -13.22 2.25 -11.31
N SER A 296 -13.94 1.81 -10.27
CA SER A 296 -14.46 2.72 -9.25
C SER A 296 -13.34 3.46 -8.50
N ASN A 297 -12.24 2.77 -8.17
CA ASN A 297 -11.08 3.39 -7.54
C ASN A 297 -10.44 4.45 -8.45
N VAL A 298 -10.25 4.14 -9.73
CA VAL A 298 -9.65 5.07 -10.71
C VAL A 298 -10.50 6.33 -10.88
N LEU A 299 -11.81 6.20 -10.94
CA LEU A 299 -12.72 7.35 -11.06
C LEU A 299 -12.64 8.31 -9.88
N ALA A 300 -12.12 7.90 -8.73
CA ALA A 300 -11.89 8.81 -7.61
C ALA A 300 -10.91 9.94 -7.94
N SER A 301 -10.02 9.75 -8.91
CA SER A 301 -9.06 10.77 -9.38
C SER A 301 -9.73 11.95 -10.14
N GLU A 302 -10.98 11.78 -10.54
CA GLU A 302 -11.76 12.81 -11.24
C GLU A 302 -12.70 13.57 -10.28
N ILE A 303 -12.74 13.18 -9.01
CA ILE A 303 -13.65 13.72 -8.00
C ILE A 303 -12.87 14.66 -7.07
N GLU A 304 -13.35 15.87 -6.93
CA GLU A 304 -12.85 16.88 -6.00
C GLU A 304 -13.85 17.04 -4.85
N LEU A 305 -13.35 17.05 -3.61
CA LEU A 305 -14.14 17.39 -2.42
C LEU A 305 -14.18 18.91 -2.27
N SER A 306 -15.34 19.45 -1.89
CA SER A 306 -15.45 20.87 -1.63
C SER A 306 -14.72 21.29 -0.34
N GLU A 307 -14.38 22.57 -0.22
CA GLU A 307 -13.77 23.10 1.02
C GLU A 307 -14.66 22.87 2.25
N GLU A 308 -15.99 22.96 2.09
CA GLU A 308 -16.96 22.68 3.16
C GLU A 308 -16.90 21.21 3.59
N GLU A 309 -16.80 20.27 2.63
CA GLU A 309 -16.65 18.85 2.93
C GLU A 309 -15.33 18.55 3.64
N LEU A 310 -14.23 19.15 3.19
CA LEU A 310 -12.91 19.00 3.81
C LEU A 310 -12.87 19.55 5.24
N GLU A 311 -13.48 20.71 5.50
CA GLU A 311 -13.56 21.27 6.85
C GLU A 311 -14.45 20.41 7.76
N LYS A 312 -15.56 19.89 7.24
CA LYS A 312 -16.42 18.97 7.98
C LYS A 312 -15.69 17.67 8.34
N ILE A 313 -14.92 17.09 7.41
CA ILE A 313 -14.06 15.92 7.67
C ILE A 313 -13.10 16.24 8.84
N LYS A 314 -12.42 17.36 8.76
CA LYS A 314 -11.47 17.80 9.78
C LYS A 314 -12.11 17.92 11.16
N ASN A 315 -13.30 18.54 11.24
CA ASN A 315 -14.04 18.70 12.49
C ASN A 315 -14.44 17.34 13.10
N ILE A 316 -14.91 16.39 12.27
CA ILE A 316 -15.23 15.04 12.72
C ILE A 316 -13.97 14.36 13.28
N GLN A 317 -12.86 14.40 12.55
CA GLN A 317 -11.61 13.75 12.96
C GLN A 317 -11.03 14.39 14.24
N GLN A 318 -11.18 15.69 14.44
CA GLN A 318 -10.75 16.37 15.67
C GLN A 318 -11.59 15.97 16.89
N ALA A 319 -12.84 15.63 16.71
CA ALA A 319 -13.72 15.18 17.79
C ALA A 319 -13.38 13.78 18.32
N TRP A 320 -12.51 13.01 17.64
CA TRP A 320 -12.07 11.69 18.09
C TRP A 320 -10.81 11.75 18.99
N ASN A 321 -10.15 12.90 19.09
CA ASN A 321 -8.98 13.17 19.93
C ASN A 321 -9.39 13.84 21.24
#